data_bf12c9841f51f090f6c25a2cb2840d8f
#
_entry.id   bf12c9841f51f090f6c25a2cb2840d8f
#
_cell.length_a   1.000
_cell.length_b   1.000
_cell.length_c   1.000
_cell.angle_alpha   90.00
_cell.angle_beta   90.00
_cell.angle_gamma   90.00
#
_symmetry.space_group_name_H-M   'P 1'
#
loop_
_entity.id
_entity.type
_entity.pdbx_description
1 polymer ?
#
loop_
_entity_poly.entity_id
_entity_poly.type
_entity_poly.pdbx_seq_one_letter_code
_entity_poly.pdbx_strand_id
1 'polypeptide(L)'
;MTTDQPIDVAIVGGGPAGYAAAIYAARANLTTTVIEQGMSGGQIATTNEIENYPGIPLLSGAELGERFQQHAEGLGAQVEWSMVTGIDYDTDSALFTIHHDMGDTTAKSVI
;
A
#
# COMPACT_ATOMS: atom_id res chain seq x y z
N MET A 1 13.99 -0.13 -7.16
CA MET A 1 14.23 -0.53 -8.56
C MET A 1 13.04 -0.11 -9.41
N THR A 2 13.32 0.65 -10.45
CA THR A 2 12.27 1.06 -11.38
C THR A 2 11.93 -0.11 -12.28
N THR A 3 10.66 -0.47 -12.39
CA THR A 3 10.23 -1.47 -13.35
C THR A 3 9.91 -0.77 -14.66
N ASP A 4 10.32 -1.36 -15.80
CA ASP A 4 10.02 -0.82 -17.12
C ASP A 4 8.53 -0.94 -17.47
N GLN A 5 7.82 -1.79 -16.74
CA GLN A 5 6.40 -2.05 -16.94
C GLN A 5 5.56 -1.29 -15.91
N PRO A 6 4.53 -0.54 -16.35
CA PRO A 6 3.60 0.07 -15.40
C PRO A 6 2.87 -0.99 -14.59
N ILE A 7 2.69 -0.73 -13.32
CA ILE A 7 1.82 -1.56 -12.48
C ILE A 7 0.36 -1.08 -12.64
N ASP A 8 -0.58 -1.92 -12.26
CA ASP A 8 -2.00 -1.56 -12.38
C ASP A 8 -2.41 -0.53 -11.33
N VAL A 9 -2.00 -0.74 -10.08
CA VAL A 9 -2.40 0.09 -8.94
C VAL A 9 -1.22 0.39 -8.05
N ALA A 10 -0.93 1.66 -7.83
CA ALA A 10 -0.02 2.10 -6.78
C ALA A 10 -0.83 2.69 -5.64
N ILE A 11 -0.55 2.27 -4.43
CA ILE A 11 -1.26 2.72 -3.23
C ILE A 11 -0.27 3.46 -2.35
N VAL A 12 -0.55 4.72 -2.08
CA VAL A 12 0.30 5.56 -1.26
C VAL A 12 -0.21 5.54 0.17
N GLY A 13 0.53 4.86 1.03
CA GLY A 13 0.20 4.72 2.44
C GLY A 13 -0.29 3.32 2.81
N GLY A 14 0.36 2.73 3.82
CA GLY A 14 0.07 1.40 4.36
C GLY A 14 -0.75 1.43 5.64
N GLY A 15 -1.75 2.30 5.72
CA GLY A 15 -2.76 2.28 6.76
C GLY A 15 -3.87 1.28 6.44
N PRO A 16 -4.93 1.21 7.27
CA PRO A 16 -6.02 0.28 7.05
C PRO A 16 -6.68 0.43 5.68
N ALA A 17 -6.92 1.67 5.24
CA ALA A 17 -7.54 1.93 3.94
C ALA A 17 -6.66 1.48 2.79
N GLY A 18 -5.34 1.73 2.88
CA GLY A 18 -4.39 1.35 1.85
C GLY A 18 -4.29 -0.17 1.70
N TYR A 19 -4.18 -0.89 2.81
CA TYR A 19 -4.13 -2.35 2.76
C TYR A 19 -5.46 -2.96 2.36
N ALA A 20 -6.59 -2.37 2.76
CA ALA A 20 -7.88 -2.84 2.27
C ALA A 20 -7.98 -2.72 0.75
N ALA A 21 -7.58 -1.58 0.19
CA ALA A 21 -7.53 -1.41 -1.26
C ALA A 21 -6.59 -2.42 -1.92
N ALA A 22 -5.42 -2.66 -1.33
CA ALA A 22 -4.44 -3.61 -1.85
C ALA A 22 -4.98 -5.04 -1.88
N ILE A 23 -5.70 -5.45 -0.84
CA ILE A 23 -6.31 -6.78 -0.78
C ILE A 23 -7.29 -6.97 -1.94
N TYR A 24 -8.18 -6.02 -2.17
CA TYR A 24 -9.14 -6.12 -3.25
C TYR A 24 -8.50 -6.06 -4.63
N ALA A 25 -7.52 -5.19 -4.82
CA ALA A 25 -6.80 -5.08 -6.09
C ALA A 25 -6.04 -6.38 -6.39
N ALA A 26 -5.34 -6.93 -5.41
CA ALA A 26 -4.60 -8.19 -5.57
C ALA A 26 -5.53 -9.36 -5.86
N ARG A 27 -6.68 -9.43 -5.19
CA ARG A 27 -7.69 -10.46 -5.47
C ARG A 27 -8.21 -10.39 -6.91
N ALA A 28 -8.23 -9.20 -7.49
CA ALA A 28 -8.63 -9.00 -8.89
C ALA A 28 -7.48 -9.28 -9.88
N ASN A 29 -6.36 -9.82 -9.41
CA ASN A 29 -5.16 -10.09 -10.20
C ASN A 29 -4.52 -8.84 -10.82
N LEU A 30 -4.71 -7.70 -10.18
CA LEU A 30 -4.05 -6.47 -10.60
C LEU A 30 -2.66 -6.41 -9.95
N THR A 31 -1.65 -5.99 -10.71
CA THR A 31 -0.33 -5.73 -10.14
C THR A 31 -0.42 -4.55 -9.21
N THR A 32 -0.16 -4.78 -7.93
CA THR A 32 -0.44 -3.82 -6.86
C THR A 32 0.81 -3.63 -6.00
N THR A 33 1.17 -2.38 -5.76
CA THR A 33 2.25 -2.03 -4.85
C THR A 33 1.76 -0.99 -3.86
N VAL A 34 1.96 -1.25 -2.57
CA VAL A 34 1.75 -0.29 -1.49
C VAL A 34 3.09 0.36 -1.21
N ILE A 35 3.12 1.69 -1.22
CA ILE A 35 4.32 2.46 -0.90
C ILE A 35 4.11 3.11 0.46
N GLU A 36 4.87 2.66 1.46
CA GLU A 36 4.72 3.09 2.85
C GLU A 36 6.04 3.63 3.37
N GLN A 37 6.00 4.80 3.99
CA GLN A 37 7.21 5.46 4.51
C GLN A 37 7.56 5.07 5.95
N GLY A 38 6.65 4.46 6.68
CA GLY A 38 6.84 4.14 8.09
C GLY A 38 6.45 2.70 8.42
N MET A 39 5.58 2.53 9.40
CA MET A 39 5.11 1.22 9.85
C MET A 39 3.80 0.85 9.17
N SER A 40 3.62 -0.44 8.89
CA SER A 40 2.33 -0.97 8.46
C SER A 40 1.26 -0.66 9.50
N GLY A 41 0.07 -0.23 9.04
CA GLY A 41 -1.02 0.19 9.89
C GLY A 41 -1.18 1.70 9.98
N GLY A 42 -0.17 2.49 9.60
CA GLY A 42 -0.25 3.94 9.65
C GLY A 42 -0.45 4.43 11.08
N GLN A 43 -1.44 5.29 11.29
CA GLN A 43 -1.70 5.86 12.61
C GLN A 43 -2.11 4.84 13.66
N ILE A 44 -2.74 3.73 13.28
CA ILE A 44 -3.11 2.69 14.24
C ILE A 44 -1.91 1.97 14.84
N ALA A 45 -0.77 1.98 14.16
CA ALA A 45 0.44 1.29 14.63
C ALA A 45 0.94 1.83 15.99
N THR A 46 0.56 3.05 16.36
CA THR A 46 0.92 3.65 17.65
C THR A 46 -0.09 3.35 18.76
N THR A 47 -1.21 2.69 18.43
CA THR A 47 -2.25 2.35 19.41
C THR A 47 -1.87 1.06 20.14
N ASN A 48 -1.84 1.10 21.47
CA ASN A 48 -1.42 -0.05 22.28
C ASN A 48 -2.46 -1.18 22.27
N GLU A 49 -3.74 -0.84 22.33
CA GLU A 49 -4.81 -1.82 22.38
C GLU A 49 -5.94 -1.43 21.41
N ILE A 50 -6.34 -2.37 20.57
CA ILE A 50 -7.50 -2.23 19.71
C ILE A 50 -8.46 -3.36 20.07
N GLU A 51 -9.68 -3.00 20.50
CA GLU A 51 -10.69 -3.95 20.94
C GLU A 51 -11.99 -3.85 20.13
N ASN A 52 -12.05 -2.90 19.22
CA ASN A 52 -13.27 -2.61 18.44
C ASN A 52 -13.15 -2.97 16.96
N TYR A 53 -12.19 -3.82 16.61
CA TYR A 53 -12.10 -4.32 15.24
C TYR A 53 -12.86 -5.65 15.13
N PRO A 54 -13.90 -5.72 14.27
CA PRO A 54 -14.74 -6.92 14.18
C PRO A 54 -13.92 -8.17 13.85
N GLY A 55 -14.15 -9.24 14.57
CA GLY A 55 -13.49 -10.51 14.35
C GLY A 55 -12.18 -10.69 15.11
N ILE A 56 -11.64 -9.62 15.69
CA ILE A 56 -10.41 -9.67 16.48
C ILE A 56 -10.70 -8.99 17.81
N PRO A 57 -10.84 -9.74 18.92
CA PRO A 57 -11.26 -9.17 20.19
C PRO A 57 -10.28 -8.19 20.81
N LEU A 58 -8.98 -8.44 20.67
CA LEU A 58 -7.95 -7.58 21.24
C LEU A 58 -6.61 -7.83 20.58
N LEU A 59 -5.94 -6.76 20.16
CA LEU A 59 -4.53 -6.79 19.76
C LEU A 59 -3.99 -5.36 19.72
N SER A 60 -2.66 -5.22 19.58
CA SER A 60 -2.06 -3.90 19.39
C SER A 60 -2.28 -3.40 17.97
N GLY A 61 -2.18 -2.09 17.78
CA GLY A 61 -2.25 -1.50 16.44
C GLY A 61 -1.13 -1.95 15.53
N ALA A 62 0.07 -2.15 16.08
CA ALA A 62 1.21 -2.66 15.32
C ALA A 62 0.94 -4.07 14.79
N GLU A 63 0.38 -4.95 15.62
CA GLU A 63 0.02 -6.31 15.21
C GLU A 63 -1.09 -6.30 14.15
N LEU A 64 -2.07 -5.42 14.29
CA LEU A 64 -3.13 -5.30 13.30
C LEU A 64 -2.59 -4.82 11.96
N GLY A 65 -1.68 -3.83 11.98
CA GLY A 65 -1.01 -3.36 10.76
C GLY A 65 -0.22 -4.48 10.07
N GLU A 66 0.50 -5.30 10.83
CA GLU A 66 1.21 -6.46 10.28
C GLU A 66 0.26 -7.48 9.67
N ARG A 67 -0.88 -7.74 10.29
CA ARG A 67 -1.88 -8.66 9.74
C ARG A 67 -2.44 -8.17 8.41
N PHE A 68 -2.70 -6.87 8.30
CA PHE A 68 -3.14 -6.27 7.03
C PHE A 68 -2.08 -6.46 5.95
N GLN A 69 -0.82 -6.17 6.28
CA GLN A 69 0.29 -6.32 5.34
C GLN A 69 0.42 -7.78 4.87
N GLN A 70 0.45 -8.71 5.81
CA GLN A 70 0.59 -10.13 5.49
C GLN A 70 -0.57 -10.64 4.64
N HIS A 71 -1.78 -10.18 4.91
CA HIS A 71 -2.95 -10.53 4.11
C HIS A 71 -2.81 -10.04 2.67
N ALA A 72 -2.44 -8.78 2.49
CA ALA A 72 -2.25 -8.20 1.16
C ALA A 72 -1.12 -8.90 0.40
N GLU A 73 0.03 -9.12 1.06
CA GLU A 73 1.17 -9.81 0.45
C GLU A 73 0.85 -11.27 0.08
N GLY A 74 0.07 -11.95 0.91
CA GLY A 74 -0.37 -13.32 0.64
C GLY A 74 -1.24 -13.42 -0.60
N LEU A 75 -1.89 -12.34 -1.01
CA LEU A 75 -2.70 -12.28 -2.24
C LEU A 75 -1.92 -11.75 -3.44
N GLY A 76 -0.66 -11.37 -3.25
CA GLY A 76 0.22 -10.96 -4.34
C GLY A 76 0.58 -9.48 -4.38
N ALA A 77 0.08 -8.66 -3.45
CA ALA A 77 0.49 -7.26 -3.37
C ALA A 77 1.95 -7.17 -2.92
N GLN A 78 2.66 -6.16 -3.41
CA GLN A 78 4.01 -5.86 -2.99
C GLN A 78 4.00 -4.64 -2.09
N VAL A 79 4.94 -4.59 -1.15
CA VAL A 79 5.12 -3.42 -0.27
C VAL A 79 6.50 -2.84 -0.53
N GLU A 80 6.53 -1.56 -0.86
CA GLU A 80 7.76 -0.79 -1.06
C GLU A 80 7.91 0.17 0.11
N TRP A 81 9.02 0.05 0.85
CA TRP A 81 9.31 0.92 1.98
C TRP A 81 10.03 2.16 1.47
N SER A 82 9.28 3.24 1.27
CA SER A 82 9.82 4.43 0.63
C SER A 82 8.92 5.63 0.91
N MET A 83 9.51 6.83 0.89
CA MET A 83 8.76 8.07 1.06
C MET A 83 8.39 8.65 -0.29
N VAL A 84 7.10 8.84 -0.55
CA VAL A 84 6.61 9.47 -1.77
C VAL A 84 6.84 10.97 -1.67
N THR A 85 7.48 11.54 -2.69
CA THR A 85 7.80 12.97 -2.77
C THR A 85 6.97 13.72 -3.79
N GLY A 86 6.32 13.02 -4.71
CA GLY A 86 5.48 13.66 -5.72
C GLY A 86 4.81 12.63 -6.61
N ILE A 87 3.76 13.08 -7.29
CA ILE A 87 3.02 12.26 -8.25
C ILE A 87 2.75 13.13 -9.47
N ASP A 88 3.13 12.64 -10.65
CA ASP A 88 2.86 13.29 -11.92
C ASP A 88 1.93 12.41 -12.76
N TYR A 89 1.12 13.05 -13.58
CA TYR A 89 0.26 12.36 -14.53
C TYR A 89 0.58 12.82 -15.95
N ASP A 90 0.82 11.86 -16.84
CA ASP A 90 1.07 12.14 -18.24
C ASP A 90 -0.22 11.88 -19.04
N THR A 91 -0.78 12.93 -19.63
CA THR A 91 -2.03 12.85 -20.39
C THR A 91 -1.88 12.06 -21.70
N ASP A 92 -0.68 12.00 -22.28
CA ASP A 92 -0.47 11.27 -23.53
C ASP A 92 -0.44 9.78 -23.31
N SER A 93 0.24 9.31 -22.27
CA SER A 93 0.33 7.88 -21.94
C SER A 93 -0.80 7.43 -21.01
N ALA A 94 -1.48 8.37 -20.34
CA ALA A 94 -2.46 8.10 -19.29
C ALA A 94 -1.85 7.31 -18.13
N LEU A 95 -0.60 7.60 -17.78
CA LEU A 95 0.13 6.94 -16.70
C LEU A 95 0.52 7.92 -15.62
N PHE A 96 0.52 7.43 -14.38
CA PHE A 96 1.04 8.16 -13.23
C PHE A 96 2.49 7.75 -13.00
N THR A 97 3.32 8.70 -12.59
CA THR A 97 4.66 8.44 -12.07
C THR A 97 4.69 8.86 -10.62
N ILE A 98 4.94 7.90 -9.74
CA ILE A 98 5.06 8.15 -8.31
C ILE A 98 6.55 8.26 -8.01
N HIS A 99 6.98 9.46 -7.60
CA HIS A 99 8.36 9.72 -7.22
C HIS A 99 8.55 9.39 -5.75
N HIS A 100 9.54 8.56 -5.45
CA HIS A 100 9.87 8.23 -4.07
C HIS A 100 11.37 8.02 -3.92
N ASP A 101 11.86 7.97 -2.69
CA ASP A 101 13.30 7.97 -2.42
C ASP A 101 14.04 6.70 -2.88
N MET A 102 13.31 5.63 -3.21
CA MET A 102 13.89 4.41 -3.79
C MET A 102 13.77 4.37 -5.32
N GLY A 103 13.31 5.44 -5.96
CA GLY A 103 13.17 5.54 -7.41
C GLY A 103 11.77 5.99 -7.81
N ASP A 104 11.37 5.66 -9.04
CA ASP A 104 10.05 6.01 -9.56
C ASP A 104 9.24 4.75 -9.83
N THR A 105 7.95 4.81 -9.54
CA THR A 105 7.00 3.75 -9.89
C THR A 105 5.99 4.31 -10.87
N THR A 106 5.81 3.65 -12.00
CA THR A 106 4.82 4.02 -12.99
C THR A 106 3.58 3.15 -12.83
N ALA A 107 2.41 3.76 -12.79
CA ALA A 107 1.16 3.05 -12.53
C ALA A 107 0.02 3.55 -13.40
N LYS A 108 -0.92 2.66 -13.68
CA LYS A 108 -2.14 3.01 -14.43
C LYS A 108 -3.14 3.74 -13.55
N SER A 109 -3.09 3.51 -12.23
CA SER A 109 -3.96 4.16 -11.26
C SER A 109 -3.24 4.34 -9.93
N VAL A 110 -3.71 5.30 -9.13
CA VAL A 110 -3.14 5.62 -7.82
C VAL A 110 -4.26 5.81 -6.81
N ILE A 111 -4.08 5.23 -5.64
CA ILE A 111 -4.95 5.43 -4.47
C ILE A 111 -4.15 6.07 -3.35
#